data_0b4159db948999cf93424d2323106016
#
_entry.id   0b4159db948999cf93424d2323106016
#
_cell.length_a   1.000
_cell.length_b   1.000
_cell.length_c   1.000
_cell.angle_alpha   90.00
_cell.angle_beta   90.00
_cell.angle_gamma   90.00
#
_symmetry.space_group_name_H-M   'P 1'
#
loop_
_entity.id
_entity.type
_entity.pdbx_description
1 polymer ?
#
loop_
_entity_poly.entity_id
_entity_poly.type
_entity_poly.pdbx_seq_one_letter_code
_entity_poly.pdbx_strand_id
1 'polypeptide(L)'
;MSVAQPAGRERREPPPRSFRSGIFQWLRKVLGGGGFKYAADGIMHVYRTQKHMRFHFFMLVTVLLFSKAVGLPSGEILVLLLTISLVLIAEMFNTAIEAVVDLVTQTYHPLAKFAKDIAAGAVLMATLNALAVGLILFTAGRPVESDAYQRTRASAYSADLQRAEEHVRNPETRDRPYVLAPPHLPADPAASFLYRDHQA
;
A
#
# COMPACT_ATOMS: atom_id res chain seq x y z
N MET A 1 46.64 43.70 -50.11
CA MET A 1 46.27 43.69 -48.68
C MET A 1 45.22 42.57 -48.47
N SER A 2 45.74 41.42 -48.03
CA SER A 2 44.83 40.25 -47.75
C SER A 2 44.47 40.27 -46.32
N VAL A 3 43.14 40.38 -46.02
CA VAL A 3 42.61 40.37 -44.70
C VAL A 3 42.35 38.89 -44.26
N ALA A 4 43.13 38.42 -43.30
CA ALA A 4 42.99 37.11 -42.71
C ALA A 4 41.65 37.02 -41.92
N GLN A 5 40.81 36.05 -42.26
CA GLN A 5 39.63 35.71 -41.48
C GLN A 5 40.05 35.07 -40.15
N PRO A 6 39.43 35.42 -39.02
CA PRO A 6 39.71 34.78 -37.75
C PRO A 6 39.11 33.36 -37.72
N ALA A 7 39.92 32.40 -37.25
CA ALA A 7 39.58 30.99 -37.10
C ALA A 7 38.28 30.80 -36.29
N GLY A 8 37.41 29.98 -36.86
CA GLY A 8 36.12 29.65 -36.24
C GLY A 8 36.30 29.02 -34.86
N ARG A 9 35.63 29.58 -33.83
CA ARG A 9 35.46 28.97 -32.52
C ARG A 9 34.64 27.70 -32.69
N GLU A 10 35.28 26.55 -32.56
CA GLU A 10 34.58 25.27 -32.39
C GLU A 10 33.61 25.39 -31.17
N ARG A 11 32.33 25.31 -31.44
CA ARG A 11 31.30 25.17 -30.39
C ARG A 11 31.47 23.78 -29.79
N ARG A 12 32.08 23.70 -28.62
CA ARG A 12 32.08 22.47 -27.83
C ARG A 12 30.64 22.15 -27.46
N GLU A 13 30.12 21.05 -27.97
CA GLU A 13 28.82 20.53 -27.57
C GLU A 13 28.85 20.22 -26.05
N PRO A 14 27.82 20.61 -25.31
CA PRO A 14 27.77 20.30 -23.90
C PRO A 14 27.69 18.77 -23.71
N PRO A 15 28.36 18.20 -22.69
CA PRO A 15 28.36 16.77 -22.45
C PRO A 15 26.93 16.24 -22.23
N PRO A 16 26.61 14.99 -22.63
CA PRO A 16 25.30 14.41 -22.49
C PRO A 16 24.86 14.41 -21.00
N ARG A 17 23.72 14.98 -20.71
CA ARG A 17 23.16 15.05 -19.36
C ARG A 17 22.96 13.62 -18.85
N SER A 18 23.68 13.22 -17.80
CA SER A 18 23.55 11.89 -17.25
C SER A 18 22.11 11.69 -16.72
N PHE A 19 21.51 10.56 -17.00
CA PHE A 19 20.15 10.19 -16.58
C PHE A 19 19.93 10.36 -15.06
N ARG A 20 20.98 10.07 -14.24
CA ARG A 20 20.96 10.27 -12.78
C ARG A 20 20.76 11.73 -12.36
N SER A 21 21.32 12.69 -13.10
CA SER A 21 21.15 14.12 -12.79
C SER A 21 19.73 14.60 -13.10
N GLY A 22 19.08 14.03 -14.11
CA GLY A 22 17.69 14.34 -14.47
C GLY A 22 16.69 13.93 -13.41
N ILE A 23 16.80 12.70 -12.87
CA ILE A 23 15.92 12.21 -11.79
C ILE A 23 16.09 13.03 -10.51
N PHE A 24 17.34 13.33 -10.14
CA PHE A 24 17.62 14.13 -8.93
C PHE A 24 17.13 15.57 -9.06
N GLN A 25 17.24 16.17 -10.24
CA GLN A 25 16.70 17.51 -10.53
C GLN A 25 15.17 17.49 -10.55
N TRP A 26 14.55 16.44 -11.11
CA TRP A 26 13.10 16.25 -11.09
C TRP A 26 12.58 16.06 -9.66
N LEU A 27 13.20 15.19 -8.87
CA LEU A 27 12.88 15.00 -7.46
C LEU A 27 13.03 16.30 -6.66
N ARG A 28 14.10 17.07 -6.87
CA ARG A 28 14.30 18.37 -6.23
C ARG A 28 13.25 19.40 -6.67
N LYS A 29 12.80 19.35 -7.93
CA LYS A 29 11.74 20.23 -8.45
C LYS A 29 10.36 19.84 -7.91
N VAL A 30 10.08 18.55 -7.74
CA VAL A 30 8.82 18.04 -7.20
C VAL A 30 8.77 18.19 -5.67
N LEU A 31 9.85 17.87 -4.96
CA LEU A 31 9.92 17.95 -3.49
C LEU A 31 10.28 19.35 -2.99
N GLY A 32 11.07 20.11 -3.74
CA GLY A 32 11.48 21.50 -3.39
C GLY A 32 10.68 22.58 -4.10
N GLY A 33 9.85 22.24 -5.09
CA GLY A 33 8.91 23.16 -5.73
C GLY A 33 7.62 23.22 -4.93
N GLY A 34 6.95 24.37 -4.89
CA GLY A 34 5.76 24.67 -4.09
C GLY A 34 4.62 23.65 -4.06
N GLY A 35 4.62 22.61 -4.95
CA GLY A 35 3.57 21.60 -5.01
C GLY A 35 3.36 20.82 -3.71
N PHE A 36 4.43 20.37 -3.06
CA PHE A 36 4.32 19.66 -1.78
C PHE A 36 3.84 20.57 -0.65
N LYS A 37 4.29 21.84 -0.65
CA LYS A 37 3.80 22.83 0.30
C LYS A 37 2.31 23.07 0.14
N TYR A 38 1.82 23.27 -1.09
CA TYR A 38 0.39 23.47 -1.35
C TYR A 38 -0.44 22.23 -0.97
N ALA A 39 0.07 21.04 -1.19
CA ALA A 39 -0.58 19.79 -0.76
C ALA A 39 -0.67 19.72 0.77
N ALA A 40 0.43 20.01 1.47
CA ALA A 40 0.45 20.04 2.93
C ALA A 40 -0.47 21.13 3.51
N ASP A 41 -0.47 22.33 2.90
CA ASP A 41 -1.37 23.42 3.28
C ASP A 41 -2.84 23.02 3.09
N GLY A 42 -3.18 22.31 2.00
CA GLY A 42 -4.53 21.78 1.75
C GLY A 42 -4.97 20.78 2.81
N ILE A 43 -4.14 19.78 3.13
CA ILE A 43 -4.41 18.80 4.20
C ILE A 43 -4.60 19.52 5.54
N MET A 44 -3.72 20.46 5.86
CA MET A 44 -3.79 21.21 7.12
C MET A 44 -5.04 22.10 7.18
N HIS A 45 -5.46 22.69 6.06
CA HIS A 45 -6.68 23.46 5.97
C HIS A 45 -7.90 22.61 6.31
N VAL A 46 -8.06 21.45 5.65
CA VAL A 46 -9.19 20.54 5.91
C VAL A 46 -9.15 20.01 7.35
N TYR A 47 -7.98 19.62 7.86
CA TYR A 47 -7.83 19.20 9.25
C TYR A 47 -8.29 20.26 10.26
N ARG A 48 -8.01 21.55 10.01
CA ARG A 48 -8.39 22.64 10.91
C ARG A 48 -9.85 23.04 10.80
N THR A 49 -10.43 22.98 9.60
CA THR A 49 -11.79 23.45 9.32
C THR A 49 -12.85 22.38 9.52
N GLN A 50 -12.53 21.10 9.20
CA GLN A 50 -13.48 20.01 9.23
C GLN A 50 -13.38 19.16 10.50
N LYS A 51 -14.48 19.06 11.25
CA LYS A 51 -14.55 18.23 12.48
C LYS A 51 -14.42 16.74 12.15
N HIS A 52 -15.05 16.30 11.05
CA HIS A 52 -15.02 14.89 10.60
C HIS A 52 -13.59 14.45 10.24
N MET A 53 -12.81 15.30 9.58
CA MET A 53 -11.42 15.01 9.26
C MET A 53 -10.56 14.75 10.52
N ARG A 54 -10.74 15.54 11.58
CA ARG A 54 -10.04 15.30 12.87
C ARG A 54 -10.42 13.97 13.49
N PHE A 55 -11.71 13.61 13.41
CA PHE A 55 -12.18 12.31 13.88
C PHE A 55 -11.56 11.16 13.09
N HIS A 56 -11.51 11.26 11.76
CA HIS A 56 -10.89 10.23 10.91
C HIS A 56 -9.39 10.08 11.15
N PHE A 57 -8.65 11.17 11.38
CA PHE A 57 -7.24 11.12 11.78
C PHE A 57 -7.06 10.46 13.15
N PHE A 58 -7.91 10.78 14.12
CA PHE A 58 -7.88 10.11 15.41
C PHE A 58 -8.14 8.61 15.26
N MET A 59 -9.14 8.22 14.47
CA MET A 59 -9.45 6.81 14.19
C MET A 59 -8.30 6.10 13.48
N LEU A 60 -7.62 6.75 12.53
CA LEU A 60 -6.43 6.21 11.87
C LEU A 60 -5.37 5.81 12.90
N VAL A 61 -4.99 6.73 13.77
CA VAL A 61 -3.98 6.47 14.80
C VAL A 61 -4.43 5.37 15.76
N THR A 62 -5.67 5.42 16.23
CA THR A 62 -6.24 4.44 17.16
C THR A 62 -6.26 3.04 16.55
N VAL A 63 -6.74 2.89 15.31
CA VAL A 63 -6.82 1.59 14.63
C VAL A 63 -5.42 1.03 14.36
N LEU A 64 -4.45 1.86 13.95
CA LEU A 64 -3.07 1.41 13.73
C LEU A 64 -2.37 0.98 15.04
N LEU A 65 -2.58 1.70 16.13
CA LEU A 65 -2.05 1.30 17.43
C LEU A 65 -2.69 0.00 17.93
N PHE A 66 -4.02 -0.10 17.80
CA PHE A 66 -4.76 -1.30 18.19
C PHE A 66 -4.38 -2.52 17.34
N SER A 67 -4.23 -2.35 16.03
CA SER A 67 -3.82 -3.44 15.13
C SER A 67 -2.44 -4.00 15.50
N LYS A 68 -1.50 -3.13 15.89
CA LYS A 68 -0.20 -3.53 16.40
C LYS A 68 -0.30 -4.23 17.76
N ALA A 69 -1.08 -3.69 18.69
CA ALA A 69 -1.27 -4.27 20.02
C ALA A 69 -1.87 -5.67 19.96
N VAL A 70 -2.82 -5.90 19.04
CA VAL A 70 -3.42 -7.21 18.78
C VAL A 70 -2.46 -8.11 17.95
N GLY A 71 -1.38 -7.56 17.37
CA GLY A 71 -0.38 -8.29 16.59
C GLY A 71 -0.90 -8.69 15.19
N LEU A 72 -1.65 -7.82 14.49
CA LEU A 72 -2.07 -8.09 13.11
C LEU A 72 -0.85 -8.27 12.19
N PRO A 73 -0.89 -9.21 11.23
CA PRO A 73 0.16 -9.33 10.23
C PRO A 73 0.23 -8.10 9.33
N SER A 74 1.42 -7.82 8.78
CA SER A 74 1.67 -6.61 7.98
C SER A 74 0.74 -6.45 6.79
N GLY A 75 0.31 -7.55 6.16
CA GLY A 75 -0.65 -7.52 5.04
C GLY A 75 -2.01 -6.98 5.45
N GLU A 76 -2.52 -7.38 6.62
CA GLU A 76 -3.79 -6.90 7.17
C GLU A 76 -3.71 -5.43 7.59
N ILE A 77 -2.57 -5.01 8.18
CA ILE A 77 -2.32 -3.61 8.51
C ILE A 77 -2.30 -2.75 7.24
N LEU A 78 -1.73 -3.25 6.14
CA LEU A 78 -1.74 -2.56 4.85
C LEU A 78 -3.16 -2.36 4.32
N VAL A 79 -4.02 -3.39 4.41
CA VAL A 79 -5.43 -3.29 4.01
C VAL A 79 -6.17 -2.24 4.84
N LEU A 80 -5.96 -2.24 6.18
CA LEU A 80 -6.52 -1.20 7.06
C LEU A 80 -6.03 0.20 6.69
N LEU A 81 -4.74 0.36 6.43
CA LEU A 81 -4.17 1.64 6.03
C LEU A 81 -4.78 2.14 4.71
N LEU A 82 -4.94 1.26 3.72
CA LEU A 82 -5.55 1.61 2.44
C LEU A 82 -7.02 2.04 2.61
N THR A 83 -7.81 1.31 3.39
CA THR A 83 -9.23 1.64 3.59
C THR A 83 -9.41 2.94 4.35
N ILE A 84 -8.63 3.19 5.39
CA ILE A 84 -8.71 4.44 6.16
C ILE A 84 -8.20 5.62 5.31
N SER A 85 -7.14 5.43 4.52
CA SER A 85 -6.67 6.45 3.58
C SER A 85 -7.73 6.82 2.55
N LEU A 86 -8.51 5.84 2.06
CA LEU A 86 -9.63 6.09 1.15
C LEU A 86 -10.71 6.98 1.80
N VAL A 87 -11.02 6.78 3.08
CA VAL A 87 -11.94 7.64 3.82
C VAL A 87 -11.42 9.08 3.92
N LEU A 88 -10.13 9.24 4.25
CA LEU A 88 -9.50 10.57 4.32
C LEU A 88 -9.51 11.29 2.96
N ILE A 89 -9.22 10.56 1.88
CA ILE A 89 -9.27 11.08 0.51
C ILE A 89 -10.70 11.50 0.14
N ALA A 90 -11.70 10.65 0.42
CA ALA A 90 -13.09 10.96 0.16
C ALA A 90 -13.55 12.22 0.91
N GLU A 91 -13.16 12.39 2.17
CA GLU A 91 -13.47 13.57 2.99
C GLU A 91 -12.82 14.84 2.43
N MET A 92 -11.58 14.76 1.94
CA MET A 92 -10.91 15.88 1.27
C MET A 92 -11.64 16.28 -0.03
N PHE A 93 -12.06 15.31 -0.84
CA PHE A 93 -12.86 15.59 -2.04
C PHE A 93 -14.23 16.19 -1.70
N ASN A 94 -14.92 15.66 -0.68
CA ASN A 94 -16.17 16.22 -0.20
C ASN A 94 -15.99 17.70 0.16
N THR A 95 -14.99 18.02 0.99
CA THR A 95 -14.69 19.40 1.39
C THR A 95 -14.37 20.30 0.19
N ALA A 96 -13.62 19.81 -0.80
CA ALA A 96 -13.31 20.57 -2.00
C ALA A 96 -14.56 20.84 -2.85
N ILE A 97 -15.45 19.85 -3.00
CA ILE A 97 -16.71 20.01 -3.72
C ILE A 97 -17.62 21.00 -3.00
N GLU A 98 -17.76 20.92 -1.68
CA GLU A 98 -18.51 21.89 -0.89
C GLU A 98 -17.99 23.31 -1.11
N ALA A 99 -16.68 23.51 -1.03
CA ALA A 99 -16.06 24.83 -1.25
C ALA A 99 -16.30 25.36 -2.66
N VAL A 100 -16.23 24.52 -3.70
CA VAL A 100 -16.51 24.90 -5.08
C VAL A 100 -17.99 25.26 -5.26
N VAL A 101 -18.89 24.46 -4.71
CA VAL A 101 -20.33 24.73 -4.79
C VAL A 101 -20.67 26.05 -4.09
N ASP A 102 -20.10 26.31 -2.90
CA ASP A 102 -20.33 27.54 -2.16
C ASP A 102 -19.72 28.78 -2.83
N LEU A 103 -18.67 28.60 -3.63
CA LEU A 103 -18.09 29.66 -4.46
C LEU A 103 -19.02 30.01 -5.63
N VAL A 104 -19.71 29.01 -6.22
CA VAL A 104 -20.56 29.21 -7.39
C VAL A 104 -21.94 29.77 -7.01
N THR A 105 -22.52 29.31 -5.90
CA THR A 105 -23.85 29.77 -5.46
C THR A 105 -23.95 29.86 -3.95
N GLN A 106 -24.48 30.98 -3.48
CA GLN A 106 -24.77 31.22 -2.06
C GLN A 106 -26.28 31.15 -1.75
N THR A 107 -27.10 30.93 -2.77
CA THR A 107 -28.53 30.70 -2.64
C THR A 107 -28.88 29.26 -2.87
N TYR A 108 -30.04 28.83 -2.36
CA TYR A 108 -30.48 27.45 -2.58
C TYR A 108 -30.67 27.16 -4.06
N HIS A 109 -29.98 26.13 -4.53
CA HIS A 109 -30.13 25.59 -5.88
C HIS A 109 -30.18 24.06 -5.82
N PRO A 110 -31.19 23.40 -6.45
CA PRO A 110 -31.33 21.93 -6.35
C PRO A 110 -30.10 21.15 -6.82
N LEU A 111 -29.44 21.55 -7.91
CA LEU A 111 -28.22 20.88 -8.40
C LEU A 111 -27.05 21.08 -7.45
N ALA A 112 -26.92 22.23 -6.79
CA ALA A 112 -25.89 22.48 -5.77
C ALA A 112 -26.09 21.54 -4.58
N LYS A 113 -27.34 21.35 -4.13
CA LYS A 113 -27.67 20.37 -3.09
C LYS A 113 -27.30 18.96 -3.54
N PHE A 114 -27.67 18.52 -4.74
CA PHE A 114 -27.32 17.19 -5.25
C PHE A 114 -25.82 16.97 -5.31
N ALA A 115 -25.03 17.95 -5.75
CA ALA A 115 -23.57 17.84 -5.80
C ALA A 115 -22.98 17.59 -4.41
N LYS A 116 -23.44 18.33 -3.38
CA LYS A 116 -23.03 18.14 -1.99
C LYS A 116 -23.48 16.79 -1.43
N ASP A 117 -24.72 16.38 -1.69
CA ASP A 117 -25.27 15.08 -1.24
C ASP A 117 -24.48 13.91 -1.83
N ILE A 118 -24.11 13.98 -3.12
CA ILE A 118 -23.29 12.94 -3.79
C ILE A 118 -21.89 12.87 -3.16
N ALA A 119 -21.26 14.02 -2.92
CA ALA A 119 -19.95 14.06 -2.31
C ALA A 119 -19.95 13.48 -0.88
N ALA A 120 -20.95 13.85 -0.07
CA ALA A 120 -21.16 13.27 1.25
C ALA A 120 -21.47 11.77 1.18
N GLY A 121 -22.22 11.32 0.17
CA GLY A 121 -22.49 9.90 -0.10
C GLY A 121 -21.21 9.09 -0.36
N ALA A 122 -20.23 9.66 -1.07
CA ALA A 122 -18.93 9.01 -1.30
C ALA A 122 -18.16 8.79 0.02
N VAL A 123 -18.19 9.76 0.93
CA VAL A 123 -17.59 9.62 2.27
C VAL A 123 -18.29 8.52 3.07
N LEU A 124 -19.63 8.48 3.02
CA LEU A 124 -20.41 7.44 3.71
C LEU A 124 -20.03 6.04 3.18
N MET A 125 -19.96 5.86 1.87
CA MET A 125 -19.58 4.58 1.25
C MET A 125 -18.17 4.15 1.65
N ALA A 126 -17.19 5.08 1.63
CA ALA A 126 -15.83 4.80 2.06
C ALA A 126 -15.78 4.40 3.56
N THR A 127 -16.53 5.08 4.40
CA THR A 127 -16.59 4.82 5.85
C THR A 127 -17.24 3.46 6.14
N LEU A 128 -18.33 3.10 5.47
CA LEU A 128 -18.97 1.79 5.60
C LEU A 128 -18.04 0.67 5.15
N ASN A 129 -17.30 0.88 4.04
CA ASN A 129 -16.29 -0.08 3.60
C ASN A 129 -15.18 -0.26 4.65
N ALA A 130 -14.65 0.83 5.20
CA ALA A 130 -13.61 0.77 6.23
C ALA A 130 -14.11 0.06 7.51
N LEU A 131 -15.37 0.30 7.91
CA LEU A 131 -15.99 -0.37 9.03
C LEU A 131 -16.14 -1.88 8.77
N ALA A 132 -16.61 -2.28 7.57
CA ALA A 132 -16.77 -3.68 7.19
C ALA A 132 -15.42 -4.42 7.18
N VAL A 133 -14.38 -3.82 6.57
CA VAL A 133 -13.02 -4.38 6.56
C VAL A 133 -12.48 -4.50 7.98
N GLY A 134 -12.61 -3.46 8.79
CA GLY A 134 -12.18 -3.50 10.19
C GLY A 134 -12.89 -4.60 10.97
N LEU A 135 -14.21 -4.72 10.83
CA LEU A 135 -14.98 -5.77 11.49
C LEU A 135 -14.50 -7.16 11.08
N ILE A 136 -14.31 -7.41 9.78
CA ILE A 136 -13.82 -8.70 9.28
C ILE A 136 -12.43 -9.00 9.87
N LEU A 137 -11.49 -8.06 9.82
CA LEU A 137 -10.12 -8.29 10.28
C LEU A 137 -10.01 -8.49 11.80
N PHE A 138 -10.86 -7.84 12.59
CA PHE A 138 -10.83 -7.98 14.05
C PHE A 138 -11.71 -9.11 14.60
N THR A 139 -12.72 -9.57 13.83
CA THR A 139 -13.61 -10.66 14.25
C THR A 139 -13.31 -11.99 13.58
N ALA A 140 -12.72 -11.99 12.38
CA ALA A 140 -12.23 -13.21 11.76
C ALA A 140 -11.16 -13.80 12.69
N GLY A 141 -11.54 -14.81 13.47
CA GLY A 141 -10.63 -15.50 14.38
C GLY A 141 -9.40 -15.92 13.60
N ARG A 142 -8.22 -15.51 14.05
CA ARG A 142 -6.97 -15.93 13.43
C ARG A 142 -6.91 -17.43 13.47
N PRO A 143 -6.66 -18.11 12.36
CA PRO A 143 -6.26 -19.50 12.45
C PRO A 143 -4.93 -19.53 13.20
N VAL A 144 -4.99 -19.89 14.49
CA VAL A 144 -3.82 -20.19 15.34
C VAL A 144 -2.91 -21.22 14.64
N GLU A 145 -3.47 -21.91 13.70
CA GLU A 145 -2.88 -22.97 12.88
C GLU A 145 -1.89 -22.46 11.81
N SER A 146 -1.99 -21.23 11.34
CA SER A 146 -1.09 -20.72 10.29
C SER A 146 0.35 -20.55 10.77
N ASP A 147 0.58 -20.10 11.99
CA ASP A 147 1.93 -19.93 12.54
C ASP A 147 2.54 -21.27 12.91
N ALA A 148 1.75 -22.21 13.46
CA ALA A 148 2.17 -23.56 13.74
C ALA A 148 2.50 -24.30 12.44
N TYR A 149 1.65 -24.19 11.41
CA TYR A 149 1.88 -24.76 10.10
C TYR A 149 3.14 -24.22 9.43
N GLN A 150 3.36 -22.91 9.44
CA GLN A 150 4.59 -22.28 8.89
C GLN A 150 5.84 -22.71 9.63
N ARG A 151 5.80 -22.80 10.95
CA ARG A 151 6.92 -23.33 11.76
C ARG A 151 7.22 -24.79 11.46
N THR A 152 6.18 -25.62 11.37
CA THR A 152 6.32 -27.04 11.03
C THR A 152 6.88 -27.23 9.62
N ARG A 153 6.40 -26.43 8.65
CA ARG A 153 6.91 -26.43 7.28
C ARG A 153 8.37 -25.98 7.20
N ALA A 154 8.75 -24.92 7.91
CA ALA A 154 10.13 -24.44 7.96
C ALA A 154 11.05 -25.47 8.61
N SER A 155 10.61 -26.12 9.69
CA SER A 155 11.35 -27.20 10.37
C SER A 155 11.50 -28.44 9.48
N ALA A 156 10.46 -28.84 8.76
CA ALA A 156 10.52 -29.96 7.82
C ALA A 156 11.50 -29.68 6.67
N TYR A 157 11.44 -28.47 6.11
CA TYR A 157 12.34 -28.04 5.04
C TYR A 157 13.82 -28.01 5.49
N SER A 158 14.11 -27.50 6.70
CA SER A 158 15.46 -27.50 7.23
C SER A 158 15.99 -28.91 7.50
N ALA A 159 15.14 -29.83 7.96
CA ALA A 159 15.52 -31.23 8.17
C ALA A 159 15.80 -31.93 6.84
N ASP A 160 15.06 -31.63 5.79
CA ASP A 160 15.31 -32.20 4.46
C ASP A 160 16.61 -31.67 3.83
N LEU A 161 16.94 -30.41 4.03
CA LEU A 161 18.22 -29.84 3.61
C LEU A 161 19.40 -30.54 4.32
N GLN A 162 19.30 -30.75 5.63
CA GLN A 162 20.34 -31.46 6.38
C GLN A 162 20.52 -32.89 5.90
N ARG A 163 19.45 -33.62 5.59
CA ARG A 163 19.52 -34.96 5.01
C ARG A 163 20.15 -34.99 3.62
N ALA A 164 19.83 -33.96 2.80
CA ALA A 164 20.43 -33.84 1.48
C ALA A 164 21.94 -33.56 1.56
N GLU A 165 22.36 -32.70 2.49
CA GLU A 165 23.79 -32.44 2.75
C GLU A 165 24.53 -33.68 3.25
N GLU A 166 23.91 -34.44 4.16
CA GLU A 166 24.46 -35.70 4.68
C GLU A 166 24.59 -36.75 3.58
N HIS A 167 23.56 -36.86 2.70
CA HIS A 167 23.56 -37.76 1.55
C HIS A 167 24.73 -37.46 0.57
N VAL A 168 25.01 -36.18 0.30
CA VAL A 168 26.13 -35.76 -0.55
C VAL A 168 27.49 -35.99 0.15
N ARG A 169 27.55 -35.87 1.47
CA ARG A 169 28.77 -36.05 2.25
C ARG A 169 29.15 -37.51 2.42
N ASN A 170 28.17 -38.43 2.41
CA ASN A 170 28.43 -39.85 2.58
C ASN A 170 28.85 -40.48 1.23
N PRO A 171 30.05 -41.07 1.11
CA PRO A 171 30.56 -41.68 -0.13
C PRO A 171 29.70 -42.84 -0.63
N GLU A 172 28.99 -43.55 0.26
CA GLU A 172 28.17 -44.73 -0.13
C GLU A 172 26.81 -44.34 -0.75
N THR A 173 26.33 -43.12 -0.46
CA THR A 173 25.03 -42.65 -0.91
C THR A 173 25.14 -41.57 -1.99
N ARG A 174 26.27 -40.90 -2.10
CA ARG A 174 26.52 -39.77 -3.00
C ARG A 174 26.18 -40.03 -4.46
N ASP A 175 26.43 -41.22 -4.95
CA ASP A 175 26.19 -41.60 -6.35
C ASP A 175 24.75 -42.12 -6.63
N ARG A 176 23.91 -42.13 -5.60
CA ARG A 176 22.50 -42.50 -5.73
C ARG A 176 21.63 -41.26 -5.87
N PRO A 177 20.56 -41.27 -6.69
CA PRO A 177 19.67 -40.13 -6.79
C PRO A 177 18.98 -39.90 -5.44
N TYR A 178 19.14 -38.66 -4.89
CA TYR A 178 18.42 -38.25 -3.72
C TYR A 178 17.00 -37.86 -4.09
N VAL A 179 16.00 -38.56 -3.59
CA VAL A 179 14.59 -38.19 -3.78
C VAL A 179 14.14 -37.43 -2.51
N LEU A 180 13.81 -36.16 -2.69
CA LEU A 180 13.16 -35.39 -1.62
C LEU A 180 11.87 -36.12 -1.24
N ALA A 181 11.79 -36.58 0.00
CA ALA A 181 10.54 -37.12 0.50
C ALA A 181 9.51 -35.95 0.53
N PRO A 182 8.30 -36.15 0.01
CA PRO A 182 7.27 -35.14 0.16
C PRO A 182 7.10 -34.87 1.67
N PRO A 183 7.14 -33.60 2.10
CA PRO A 183 6.96 -33.30 3.52
C PRO A 183 5.62 -33.87 3.95
N HIS A 184 5.61 -34.71 4.98
CA HIS A 184 4.40 -35.15 5.68
C HIS A 184 3.81 -33.94 6.43
N LEU A 185 3.34 -32.95 5.65
CA LEU A 185 2.64 -31.81 6.19
C LEU A 185 1.27 -32.29 6.64
N PRO A 186 0.78 -31.90 7.83
CA PRO A 186 -0.62 -32.08 8.17
C PRO A 186 -1.45 -31.45 7.05
N ALA A 187 -2.53 -32.10 6.67
CA ALA A 187 -3.42 -31.61 5.61
C ALA A 187 -3.73 -30.15 5.84
N ASP A 188 -3.48 -29.30 4.83
CA ASP A 188 -3.81 -27.88 4.90
C ASP A 188 -5.32 -27.76 5.14
N PRO A 189 -5.77 -27.21 6.28
CA PRO A 189 -7.20 -27.08 6.56
C PRO A 189 -7.90 -26.20 5.51
N ALA A 190 -7.19 -25.30 4.82
CA ALA A 190 -7.72 -24.53 3.69
C ALA A 190 -7.89 -25.39 2.42
N ALA A 191 -7.03 -26.38 2.20
CA ALA A 191 -7.14 -27.30 1.06
C ALA A 191 -8.34 -28.24 1.20
N SER A 192 -8.76 -28.58 2.43
CA SER A 192 -9.93 -29.42 2.66
C SER A 192 -11.25 -28.74 2.27
N PHE A 193 -11.29 -27.42 2.19
CA PHE A 193 -12.47 -26.66 1.76
C PHE A 193 -12.65 -26.70 0.24
N LEU A 194 -11.54 -26.70 -0.53
CA LEU A 194 -11.58 -26.72 -1.99
C LEU A 194 -11.84 -28.12 -2.57
N TYR A 195 -11.59 -29.19 -1.80
CA TYR A 195 -11.76 -30.57 -2.27
C TYR A 195 -13.17 -31.13 -2.05
N ARG A 196 -14.02 -30.47 -1.23
CA ARG A 196 -15.36 -30.95 -0.91
C ARG A 196 -16.41 -30.67 -1.99
N ASP A 197 -16.16 -29.69 -2.90
CA ASP A 197 -17.12 -29.29 -3.95
C ASP A 197 -17.01 -30.06 -5.27
N HIS A 198 -16.09 -31.03 -5.37
CA HIS A 198 -15.94 -31.86 -6.59
C HIS A 198 -16.45 -33.32 -6.48
N GLN A 199 -17.15 -33.66 -5.39
CA GLN A 199 -17.74 -35.00 -5.20
C GLN A 199 -19.25 -34.99 -4.94
N ALA A 200 -19.96 -33.95 -5.40
CA ALA A 200 -21.43 -33.93 -5.39
C ALA A 200 -21.99 -33.91 -6.82
#